data_a6b01b4d90baa6e490cdb21e301c9f80
#
_entry.id   a6b01b4d90baa6e490cdb21e301c9f80
#
_cell.length_a   1.000
_cell.length_b   1.000
_cell.length_c   1.000
_cell.angle_alpha   90.00
_cell.angle_beta   90.00
_cell.angle_gamma   90.00
#
_symmetry.space_group_name_H-M   'P 1'
#
loop_
_entity.id
_entity.type
_entity.pdbx_description
1 polymer ?
#
loop_
_entity_poly.entity_id
_entity_poly.type
_entity_poly.pdbx_seq_one_letter_code
_entity_poly.pdbx_strand_id
1 'polypeptide(L)'
;MPARPAFMLFRCTLEYLDMRGTATASAEIDLQKEARALGDPTRHRLFRYIAEAGGPVGVAELTDLVRLNHNAVRQHLAVLKEAGLVLEEVEQRSRPGRPRLLYRLAPEVAGRWGTPGAYAWLASLLTDAVRRHLEPRQVGRQEGHRRAAELAGGGEPVGLLEIEMERRGFRPARVERGRKVEFVLGRCPFADVAGSDPGTVCQLHLGLVEGLAEGLGGFDVERLVPKDPRRAGCRLTLRRQGTLAGSRS
;
A
#
# COMPACT_ATOMS: atom_id res chain seq x y z
N MET A 1 -29.60 -17.26 47.64
CA MET A 1 -30.15 -16.95 46.31
C MET A 1 -29.44 -15.72 45.79
N PRO A 2 -28.55 -15.83 44.82
CA PRO A 2 -27.90 -14.66 44.22
C PRO A 2 -28.71 -14.19 42.98
N ALA A 3 -28.86 -12.86 42.93
CA ALA A 3 -29.56 -12.15 41.88
C ALA A 3 -28.83 -12.24 40.51
N ARG A 4 -29.58 -12.51 39.46
CA ARG A 4 -29.16 -12.49 38.07
C ARG A 4 -28.96 -11.04 37.60
N PRO A 5 -27.88 -10.69 36.89
CA PRO A 5 -27.80 -9.38 36.25
C PRO A 5 -28.71 -9.34 35.03
N ALA A 6 -29.45 -8.26 34.92
CA ALA A 6 -30.34 -7.94 33.81
C ALA A 6 -29.50 -7.71 32.53
N PHE A 7 -29.76 -8.50 31.51
CA PHE A 7 -29.23 -8.31 30.15
C PHE A 7 -29.93 -7.08 29.55
N MET A 8 -29.21 -6.00 29.46
CA MET A 8 -29.68 -4.77 28.81
C MET A 8 -29.66 -4.98 27.29
N LEU A 9 -30.80 -5.43 26.78
CA LEU A 9 -31.08 -5.50 25.34
C LEU A 9 -31.04 -4.06 24.78
N PHE A 10 -29.94 -3.73 24.11
CA PHE A 10 -29.85 -2.52 23.30
C PHE A 10 -30.87 -2.65 22.15
N ARG A 11 -31.96 -1.94 22.29
CA ARG A 11 -32.94 -1.72 21.23
C ARG A 11 -32.30 -0.82 20.17
N CYS A 12 -31.56 -1.42 19.26
CA CYS A 12 -31.13 -0.78 18.01
C CYS A 12 -32.26 -1.06 16.99
N THR A 13 -33.34 -0.30 17.07
CA THR A 13 -34.47 -0.45 16.15
C THR A 13 -34.75 0.86 15.44
N LEU A 14 -34.78 0.78 14.14
CA LEU A 14 -35.56 1.57 13.17
C LEU A 14 -35.13 2.96 12.72
N GLU A 15 -33.89 3.41 12.87
CA GLU A 15 -33.48 4.60 12.12
C GLU A 15 -32.58 4.26 10.91
N TYR A 16 -32.34 2.99 10.63
CA TYR A 16 -31.42 2.56 9.56
C TYR A 16 -32.10 2.36 8.19
N LEU A 17 -33.39 2.52 8.07
CA LEU A 17 -34.14 2.21 6.84
C LEU A 17 -34.38 3.39 5.90
N ASP A 18 -34.19 4.63 6.34
CA ASP A 18 -34.45 5.81 5.49
C ASP A 18 -33.17 6.38 4.82
N MET A 19 -31.98 5.98 5.26
CA MET A 19 -30.72 6.42 4.65
C MET A 19 -30.28 5.60 3.42
N ARG A 20 -30.92 4.49 3.11
CA ARG A 20 -30.50 3.61 2.01
C ARG A 20 -30.87 4.15 0.62
N GLY A 21 -31.93 4.90 0.49
CA GLY A 21 -32.40 5.43 -0.81
C GLY A 21 -31.51 6.53 -1.36
N THR A 22 -31.07 7.45 -0.51
CA THR A 22 -30.22 8.58 -0.90
C THR A 22 -28.76 8.21 -1.02
N ALA A 23 -28.25 7.31 -0.17
CA ALA A 23 -26.86 6.84 -0.21
C ALA A 23 -26.58 5.95 -1.44
N THR A 24 -27.51 5.11 -1.85
CA THR A 24 -27.37 4.27 -3.05
C THR A 24 -27.38 5.09 -4.33
N ALA A 25 -28.26 6.08 -4.46
CA ALA A 25 -28.32 6.96 -5.63
C ALA A 25 -27.07 7.83 -5.76
N SER A 26 -26.56 8.38 -4.67
CA SER A 26 -25.31 9.16 -4.66
C SER A 26 -24.10 8.31 -5.02
N ALA A 27 -23.99 7.12 -4.46
CA ALA A 27 -22.89 6.18 -4.77
C ALA A 27 -22.93 5.69 -6.23
N GLU A 28 -24.12 5.50 -6.78
CA GLU A 28 -24.32 5.08 -8.19
C GLU A 28 -23.96 6.20 -9.17
N ILE A 29 -24.30 7.45 -8.84
CA ILE A 29 -23.92 8.63 -9.63
C ILE A 29 -22.40 8.84 -9.61
N ASP A 30 -21.76 8.64 -8.47
CA ASP A 30 -20.30 8.77 -8.34
C ASP A 30 -19.57 7.68 -9.13
N LEU A 31 -20.04 6.43 -9.07
CA LEU A 31 -19.46 5.33 -9.84
C LEU A 31 -19.60 5.56 -11.36
N GLN A 32 -20.72 6.11 -11.82
CA GLN A 32 -20.91 6.42 -13.23
C GLN A 32 -19.98 7.55 -13.72
N LYS A 33 -19.77 8.59 -12.90
CA LYS A 33 -18.80 9.66 -13.17
C LYS A 33 -17.38 9.12 -13.25
N GLU A 34 -16.98 8.29 -12.28
CA GLU A 34 -15.67 7.65 -12.25
C GLU A 34 -15.45 6.78 -13.51
N ALA A 35 -16.43 5.94 -13.86
CA ALA A 35 -16.36 5.08 -15.04
C ALA A 35 -16.20 5.89 -16.35
N ARG A 36 -16.94 6.98 -16.52
CA ARG A 36 -16.80 7.89 -17.64
C ARG A 36 -15.45 8.58 -17.69
N ALA A 37 -14.94 9.02 -16.52
CA ALA A 37 -13.62 9.64 -16.44
C ALA A 37 -12.52 8.65 -16.82
N LEU A 38 -12.59 7.41 -16.36
CA LEU A 38 -11.59 6.36 -16.60
C LEU A 38 -11.73 5.68 -17.98
N GLY A 39 -12.83 5.88 -18.67
CA GLY A 39 -13.05 5.30 -20.02
C GLY A 39 -12.13 5.84 -21.11
N ASP A 40 -11.46 6.96 -20.90
CA ASP A 40 -10.44 7.48 -21.81
C ASP A 40 -9.07 6.86 -21.51
N PRO A 41 -8.35 6.30 -22.48
CA PRO A 41 -7.08 5.61 -22.27
C PRO A 41 -5.99 6.51 -21.65
N THR A 42 -5.95 7.80 -22.02
CA THR A 42 -4.97 8.76 -21.50
C THR A 42 -5.27 9.08 -20.02
N ARG A 43 -6.55 9.35 -19.71
CA ARG A 43 -6.97 9.58 -18.33
C ARG A 43 -6.73 8.35 -17.46
N HIS A 44 -7.00 7.16 -17.96
CA HIS A 44 -6.71 5.91 -17.27
C HIS A 44 -5.21 5.75 -16.98
N ARG A 45 -4.32 6.04 -17.92
CA ARG A 45 -2.86 6.00 -17.71
C ARG A 45 -2.40 7.02 -16.67
N LEU A 46 -2.89 8.26 -16.74
CA LEU A 46 -2.59 9.31 -15.77
C LEU A 46 -3.06 8.90 -14.35
N PHE A 47 -4.30 8.44 -14.26
CA PHE A 47 -4.87 7.97 -13.00
C PHE A 47 -4.08 6.81 -12.39
N ARG A 48 -3.76 5.78 -13.18
CA ARG A 48 -2.96 4.64 -12.75
C ARG A 48 -1.61 5.08 -12.21
N TYR A 49 -0.95 5.96 -12.93
CA TYR A 49 0.35 6.49 -12.51
C TYR A 49 0.26 7.24 -11.16
N ILE A 50 -0.73 8.12 -11.01
CA ILE A 50 -0.97 8.84 -9.76
C ILE A 50 -1.32 7.87 -8.62
N ALA A 51 -2.18 6.88 -8.87
CA ALA A 51 -2.55 5.86 -7.89
C ALA A 51 -1.35 5.02 -7.43
N GLU A 52 -0.41 4.80 -8.33
CA GLU A 52 0.81 4.03 -8.05
C GLU A 52 1.98 4.89 -7.54
N ALA A 53 1.93 6.21 -7.64
CA ALA A 53 3.03 7.10 -7.27
C ALA A 53 3.37 7.10 -5.77
N GLY A 54 2.40 6.78 -4.89
CA GLY A 54 2.60 6.77 -3.44
C GLY A 54 2.81 8.15 -2.81
N GLY A 55 2.69 9.23 -3.61
CA GLY A 55 2.81 10.61 -3.19
C GLY A 55 2.32 11.56 -4.29
N PRO A 56 2.31 12.88 -4.03
CA PRO A 56 1.88 13.87 -5.01
C PRO A 56 2.79 13.90 -6.25
N VAL A 57 2.19 13.96 -7.45
CA VAL A 57 2.87 13.93 -8.75
C VAL A 57 2.70 15.27 -9.47
N GLY A 58 3.78 15.79 -10.06
CA GLY A 58 3.75 17.05 -10.80
C GLY A 58 3.28 16.89 -12.25
N VAL A 59 2.71 17.98 -12.82
CA VAL A 59 2.24 17.98 -14.22
C VAL A 59 3.37 17.67 -15.21
N ALA A 60 4.61 18.11 -14.96
CA ALA A 60 5.73 17.84 -15.84
C ALA A 60 5.97 16.33 -16.00
N GLU A 61 6.02 15.60 -14.89
CA GLU A 61 6.18 14.14 -14.85
C GLU A 61 5.05 13.41 -15.59
N LEU A 62 3.81 13.88 -15.41
CA LEU A 62 2.64 13.34 -16.11
C LEU A 62 2.67 13.63 -17.61
N THR A 63 3.21 14.77 -18.00
CA THR A 63 3.42 15.17 -19.40
C THR A 63 4.40 14.23 -20.10
N ASP A 64 5.52 13.94 -19.43
CA ASP A 64 6.53 13.00 -19.93
C ASP A 64 5.97 11.58 -20.05
N LEU A 65 5.15 11.16 -19.10
CA LEU A 65 4.49 9.85 -19.11
C LEU A 65 3.61 9.63 -20.35
N VAL A 66 2.74 10.60 -20.67
CA VAL A 66 1.75 10.43 -21.74
C VAL A 66 2.19 11.06 -23.07
N ARG A 67 3.29 11.81 -23.08
CA ARG A 67 3.84 12.53 -24.27
C ARG A 67 2.84 13.51 -24.89
N LEU A 68 2.09 14.21 -24.07
CA LEU A 68 1.17 15.27 -24.45
C LEU A 68 1.69 16.62 -23.94
N ASN A 69 1.18 17.73 -24.48
CA ASN A 69 1.50 19.05 -23.95
C ASN A 69 0.84 19.29 -22.57
N HIS A 70 1.39 20.23 -21.79
CA HIS A 70 0.92 20.55 -20.43
C HIS A 70 -0.57 20.91 -20.37
N ASN A 71 -1.11 21.59 -21.38
CA ASN A 71 -2.51 21.99 -21.38
C ASN A 71 -3.45 20.80 -21.57
N ALA A 72 -3.11 19.87 -22.47
CA ALA A 72 -3.87 18.64 -22.66
C ALA A 72 -3.85 17.78 -21.38
N VAL A 73 -2.69 17.62 -20.75
CA VAL A 73 -2.59 16.89 -19.47
C VAL A 73 -3.46 17.54 -18.39
N ARG A 74 -3.44 18.87 -18.27
CA ARG A 74 -4.29 19.58 -17.32
C ARG A 74 -5.79 19.39 -17.59
N GLN A 75 -6.22 19.33 -18.85
CA GLN A 75 -7.62 19.04 -19.18
C GLN A 75 -8.01 17.63 -18.73
N HIS A 76 -7.16 16.62 -18.97
CA HIS A 76 -7.40 15.26 -18.47
C HIS A 76 -7.44 15.22 -16.94
N LEU A 77 -6.53 15.92 -16.26
CA LEU A 77 -6.50 16.01 -14.79
C LEU A 77 -7.72 16.74 -14.23
N ALA A 78 -8.23 17.77 -14.90
CA ALA A 78 -9.47 18.46 -14.49
C ALA A 78 -10.66 17.50 -14.48
N VAL A 79 -10.81 16.65 -15.51
CA VAL A 79 -11.87 15.64 -15.56
C VAL A 79 -11.72 14.61 -14.44
N LEU A 80 -10.50 14.15 -14.16
CA LEU A 80 -10.24 13.22 -13.04
C LEU A 80 -10.53 13.85 -11.69
N LYS A 81 -10.21 15.14 -11.52
CA LYS A 81 -10.50 15.92 -10.31
C LYS A 81 -12.01 16.13 -10.13
N GLU A 82 -12.73 16.50 -11.19
CA GLU A 82 -14.19 16.66 -11.17
C GLU A 82 -14.92 15.33 -10.85
N ALA A 83 -14.36 14.21 -11.30
CA ALA A 83 -14.86 12.89 -10.94
C ALA A 83 -14.47 12.44 -9.52
N GLY A 84 -13.77 13.28 -8.73
CA GLY A 84 -13.36 12.95 -7.37
C GLY A 84 -12.24 11.90 -7.28
N LEU A 85 -11.61 11.56 -8.41
CA LEU A 85 -10.58 10.51 -8.47
C LEU A 85 -9.20 10.99 -7.99
N VAL A 86 -8.88 12.26 -8.22
CA VAL A 86 -7.62 12.88 -7.81
C VAL A 86 -7.86 14.21 -7.11
N LEU A 87 -6.96 14.57 -6.20
CA LEU A 87 -6.89 15.87 -5.57
C LEU A 87 -5.73 16.68 -6.14
N GLU A 88 -5.94 17.98 -6.27
CA GLU A 88 -4.93 18.95 -6.67
C GLU A 88 -4.42 19.70 -5.44
N GLU A 89 -3.12 19.77 -5.29
CA GLU A 89 -2.44 20.44 -4.18
C GLU A 89 -1.43 21.44 -4.73
N VAL A 90 -1.17 22.49 -3.98
CA VAL A 90 -0.10 23.44 -4.28
C VAL A 90 1.15 23.02 -3.55
N GLU A 91 2.27 22.87 -4.28
CA GLU A 91 3.56 22.54 -3.69
C GLU A 91 3.97 23.63 -2.66
N GLN A 92 4.14 23.21 -1.40
CA GLN A 92 4.68 24.11 -0.38
C GLN A 92 6.21 24.21 -0.57
N ARG A 93 6.67 25.38 -1.00
CA ARG A 93 8.10 25.64 -1.22
C ARG A 93 8.64 26.65 -0.21
N SER A 94 9.86 26.38 0.27
CA SER A 94 10.65 27.32 1.05
C SER A 94 11.51 28.28 0.19
N ARG A 95 11.49 28.13 -1.15
CA ARG A 95 12.28 28.95 -2.09
C ARG A 95 11.39 29.81 -2.99
N PRO A 96 11.85 31.02 -3.41
CA PRO A 96 11.12 31.86 -4.36
C PRO A 96 10.87 31.13 -5.68
N GLY A 97 9.69 31.32 -6.28
CA GLY A 97 9.28 30.76 -7.56
C GLY A 97 7.78 30.51 -7.60
N ARG A 98 7.22 30.33 -8.81
CA ARG A 98 5.80 30.00 -8.96
C ARG A 98 5.52 28.62 -8.39
N PRO A 99 4.58 28.46 -7.44
CA PRO A 99 4.21 27.17 -6.89
C PRO A 99 3.76 26.20 -7.98
N ARG A 100 4.14 24.94 -7.87
CA ARG A 100 3.70 23.90 -8.80
C ARG A 100 2.43 23.25 -8.31
N LEU A 101 1.58 22.85 -9.25
CA LEU A 101 0.43 22.01 -8.95
C LEU A 101 0.87 20.55 -8.92
N LEU A 102 0.48 19.88 -7.86
CA LEU A 102 0.70 18.47 -7.62
C LEU A 102 -0.64 17.74 -7.57
N TYR A 103 -0.66 16.51 -7.99
CA TYR A 103 -1.86 15.67 -8.01
C TYR A 103 -1.61 14.39 -7.24
N ARG A 104 -2.56 14.01 -6.40
CA ARG A 104 -2.55 12.75 -5.67
C ARG A 104 -3.90 12.05 -5.77
N LEU A 105 -3.91 10.77 -5.48
CA LEU A 105 -5.15 10.00 -5.41
C LEU A 105 -6.04 10.56 -4.28
N ALA A 106 -7.35 10.70 -4.55
CA ALA A 106 -8.29 11.09 -3.50
C ALA A 106 -8.36 9.99 -2.42
N PRO A 107 -8.38 10.34 -1.11
CA PRO A 107 -8.37 9.35 -0.04
C PRO A 107 -9.50 8.33 -0.12
N GLU A 108 -10.70 8.76 -0.47
CA GLU A 108 -11.90 7.94 -0.61
C GLU A 108 -11.76 6.92 -1.75
N VAL A 109 -10.95 7.28 -2.75
CA VAL A 109 -10.68 6.48 -3.95
C VAL A 109 -9.52 5.52 -3.71
N ALA A 110 -8.58 5.88 -2.83
CA ALA A 110 -7.40 5.07 -2.53
C ALA A 110 -7.75 3.65 -2.04
N GLY A 111 -8.82 3.50 -1.26
CA GLY A 111 -9.32 2.21 -0.79
C GLY A 111 -9.91 1.33 -1.89
N ARG A 112 -10.43 1.93 -2.97
CA ARG A 112 -11.09 1.22 -4.09
C ARG A 112 -10.15 0.95 -5.26
N TRP A 113 -9.34 1.94 -5.61
CA TRP A 113 -8.50 1.95 -6.81
C TRP A 113 -7.00 1.95 -6.51
N GLY A 114 -6.60 2.09 -5.24
CA GLY A 114 -5.22 1.96 -4.79
C GLY A 114 -4.70 0.53 -4.97
N THR A 115 -3.82 0.07 -4.09
CA THR A 115 -3.39 -1.33 -4.12
C THR A 115 -4.56 -2.20 -3.63
N PRO A 116 -5.30 -2.90 -4.53
CA PRO A 116 -6.48 -3.66 -4.12
C PRO A 116 -6.11 -4.69 -3.06
N GLY A 117 -6.86 -4.69 -1.97
CA GLY A 117 -6.69 -5.68 -0.91
C GLY A 117 -5.59 -5.37 0.11
N ALA A 118 -4.72 -4.36 -0.06
CA ALA A 118 -3.66 -4.07 0.89
C ALA A 118 -4.20 -3.75 2.29
N TYR A 119 -5.17 -2.85 2.40
CA TYR A 119 -5.79 -2.53 3.69
C TYR A 119 -6.68 -3.65 4.23
N ALA A 120 -7.41 -4.38 3.37
CA ALA A 120 -8.18 -5.54 3.80
C ALA A 120 -7.27 -6.64 4.35
N TRP A 121 -6.14 -6.87 3.70
CA TRP A 121 -5.12 -7.79 4.17
C TRP A 121 -4.50 -7.32 5.50
N LEU A 122 -4.10 -6.05 5.63
CA LEU A 122 -3.60 -5.49 6.89
C LEU A 122 -4.63 -5.65 8.00
N ALA A 123 -5.90 -5.32 7.75
CA ALA A 123 -6.98 -5.45 8.71
C ALA A 123 -7.16 -6.91 9.17
N SER A 124 -7.06 -7.90 8.27
CA SER A 124 -7.15 -9.32 8.63
C SER A 124 -6.03 -9.74 9.57
N LEU A 125 -4.79 -9.29 9.32
CA LEU A 125 -3.64 -9.60 10.17
C LEU A 125 -3.73 -8.92 11.55
N LEU A 126 -4.19 -7.66 11.58
CA LEU A 126 -4.39 -6.95 12.85
C LEU A 126 -5.55 -7.59 13.66
N THR A 127 -6.61 -8.05 13.00
CA THR A 127 -7.69 -8.80 13.65
C THR A 127 -7.18 -10.10 14.25
N ASP A 128 -6.31 -10.81 13.55
CA ASP A 128 -5.66 -12.02 14.06
C ASP A 128 -4.75 -11.71 15.26
N ALA A 129 -4.00 -10.61 15.21
CA ALA A 129 -3.18 -10.16 16.33
C ALA A 129 -4.03 -9.94 17.59
N VAL A 130 -5.13 -9.18 17.47
CA VAL A 130 -6.04 -8.91 18.60
C VAL A 130 -6.69 -10.19 19.11
N ARG A 131 -7.27 -11.00 18.22
CA ARG A 131 -8.00 -12.22 18.58
C ARG A 131 -7.12 -13.25 19.27
N ARG A 132 -5.87 -13.36 18.87
CA ARG A 132 -4.92 -14.37 19.36
C ARG A 132 -3.94 -13.82 20.39
N HIS A 133 -4.06 -12.54 20.76
CA HIS A 133 -3.14 -11.84 21.69
C HIS A 133 -1.67 -11.99 21.26
N LEU A 134 -1.39 -11.81 19.96
CA LEU A 134 -0.05 -11.90 19.39
C LEU A 134 0.50 -10.51 19.08
N GLU A 135 1.81 -10.38 19.23
CA GLU A 135 2.50 -9.19 18.76
C GLU A 135 2.44 -9.04 17.23
N PRO A 136 2.33 -7.84 16.68
CA PRO A 136 2.24 -7.61 15.23
C PRO A 136 3.36 -8.30 14.44
N ARG A 137 4.59 -8.29 14.95
CA ARG A 137 5.73 -8.98 14.33
C ARG A 137 5.54 -10.49 14.25
N GLN A 138 4.96 -11.11 15.26
CA GLN A 138 4.68 -12.54 15.27
C GLN A 138 3.63 -12.91 14.22
N VAL A 139 2.55 -12.12 14.11
CA VAL A 139 1.52 -12.33 13.09
C VAL A 139 2.11 -12.14 11.69
N GLY A 140 2.90 -11.09 11.49
CA GLY A 140 3.63 -10.88 10.25
C GLY A 140 4.50 -12.07 9.88
N ARG A 141 5.27 -12.61 10.82
CA ARG A 141 6.15 -13.78 10.59
C ARG A 141 5.39 -15.05 10.21
N GLN A 142 4.25 -15.30 10.88
CA GLN A 142 3.39 -16.42 10.50
C GLN A 142 2.82 -16.29 9.09
N GLU A 143 2.37 -15.08 8.73
CA GLU A 143 1.93 -14.78 7.36
C GLU A 143 3.08 -14.94 6.35
N GLY A 144 4.29 -14.51 6.71
CA GLY A 144 5.49 -14.70 5.90
C GLY A 144 5.76 -16.16 5.60
N HIS A 145 5.70 -17.04 6.60
CA HIS A 145 5.84 -18.50 6.41
C HIS A 145 4.75 -19.07 5.49
N ARG A 146 3.49 -18.66 5.71
CA ARG A 146 2.38 -19.10 4.86
C ARG A 146 2.62 -18.71 3.39
N ARG A 147 3.06 -17.47 3.15
CA ARG A 147 3.36 -16.96 1.80
C ARG A 147 4.57 -17.66 1.18
N ALA A 148 5.61 -17.93 1.97
CA ALA A 148 6.78 -18.65 1.49
C ALA A 148 6.41 -20.05 0.96
N ALA A 149 5.51 -20.76 1.66
CA ALA A 149 5.02 -22.06 1.21
C ALA A 149 4.29 -21.98 -0.15
N GLU A 150 3.54 -20.89 -0.41
CA GLU A 150 2.86 -20.67 -1.69
C GLU A 150 3.83 -20.29 -2.82
N LEU A 151 4.96 -19.68 -2.48
CA LEU A 151 5.97 -19.21 -3.44
C LEU A 151 7.08 -20.24 -3.69
N ALA A 152 7.15 -21.29 -2.88
CA ALA A 152 8.20 -22.30 -2.94
C ALA A 152 8.34 -22.90 -4.36
N GLY A 153 9.58 -22.95 -4.84
CA GLY A 153 9.89 -23.46 -6.19
C GLY A 153 9.70 -22.46 -7.32
N GLY A 154 9.21 -21.23 -7.04
CA GLY A 154 8.90 -20.24 -8.07
C GLY A 154 10.10 -19.44 -8.58
N GLY A 155 11.32 -19.60 -8.01
CA GLY A 155 12.50 -18.87 -8.47
C GLY A 155 13.53 -18.55 -7.39
N GLU A 156 14.38 -17.57 -7.65
CA GLU A 156 15.42 -17.11 -6.73
C GLU A 156 14.78 -16.42 -5.51
N PRO A 157 15.14 -16.81 -4.27
CA PRO A 157 14.45 -16.36 -3.05
C PRO A 157 14.33 -14.83 -2.88
N VAL A 158 15.40 -14.08 -3.17
CA VAL A 158 15.37 -12.60 -3.07
C VAL A 158 14.46 -12.00 -4.14
N GLY A 159 14.43 -12.59 -5.35
CA GLY A 159 13.51 -12.18 -6.41
C GLY A 159 12.04 -12.47 -6.06
N LEU A 160 11.77 -13.59 -5.40
CA LEU A 160 10.41 -13.90 -4.91
C LEU A 160 9.95 -12.90 -3.84
N LEU A 161 10.84 -12.49 -2.93
CA LEU A 161 10.56 -11.43 -1.97
C LEU A 161 10.27 -10.10 -2.67
N GLU A 162 11.06 -9.74 -3.70
CA GLU A 162 10.85 -8.51 -4.49
C GLU A 162 9.46 -8.50 -5.14
N ILE A 163 9.08 -9.59 -5.81
CA ILE A 163 7.76 -9.76 -6.42
C ILE A 163 6.65 -9.66 -5.37
N GLU A 164 6.82 -10.26 -4.19
CA GLU A 164 5.81 -10.18 -3.13
C GLU A 164 5.67 -8.74 -2.60
N MET A 165 6.77 -8.00 -2.43
CA MET A 165 6.72 -6.58 -2.06
C MET A 165 5.99 -5.74 -3.13
N GLU A 166 6.25 -5.98 -4.41
CA GLU A 166 5.54 -5.31 -5.51
C GLU A 166 4.05 -5.61 -5.49
N ARG A 167 3.68 -6.86 -5.32
CA ARG A 167 2.27 -7.31 -5.20
C ARG A 167 1.55 -6.64 -4.05
N ARG A 168 2.24 -6.37 -2.94
CA ARG A 168 1.70 -5.66 -1.78
C ARG A 168 1.65 -4.14 -1.96
N GLY A 169 2.19 -3.62 -3.06
CA GLY A 169 2.19 -2.20 -3.42
C GLY A 169 3.35 -1.41 -2.86
N PHE A 170 4.38 -2.06 -2.33
CA PHE A 170 5.69 -1.43 -2.14
C PHE A 170 6.34 -1.26 -3.52
N ARG A 171 7.16 -0.24 -3.69
CA ARG A 171 7.99 -0.06 -4.89
C ARG A 171 9.44 -0.33 -4.50
N PRO A 172 9.90 -1.58 -4.48
CA PRO A 172 11.27 -1.89 -4.12
C PRO A 172 12.23 -1.46 -5.24
N ALA A 173 13.27 -0.72 -4.88
CA ALA A 173 14.43 -0.50 -5.73
C ALA A 173 15.59 -1.30 -5.13
N ARG A 174 16.06 -2.31 -5.86
CA ARG A 174 17.08 -3.26 -5.41
C ARG A 174 18.47 -2.77 -5.72
N VAL A 175 19.35 -2.84 -4.73
CA VAL A 175 20.78 -2.57 -4.86
C VAL A 175 21.57 -3.73 -4.26
N GLU A 176 22.48 -4.32 -5.02
CA GLU A 176 23.33 -5.42 -4.58
C GLU A 176 24.78 -5.02 -4.46
N ARG A 177 25.44 -5.48 -3.39
CA ARG A 177 26.87 -5.32 -3.17
C ARG A 177 27.42 -6.61 -2.56
N GLY A 178 27.95 -7.47 -3.41
CA GLY A 178 28.38 -8.81 -3.01
C GLY A 178 27.22 -9.63 -2.44
N ARG A 179 27.33 -10.07 -1.19
CA ARG A 179 26.26 -10.83 -0.52
C ARG A 179 25.18 -9.96 0.12
N LYS A 180 25.38 -8.66 0.16
CA LYS A 180 24.41 -7.71 0.74
C LYS A 180 23.43 -7.26 -0.33
N VAL A 181 22.14 -7.36 -0.03
CA VAL A 181 21.03 -6.85 -0.85
C VAL A 181 20.31 -5.79 -0.04
N GLU A 182 20.11 -4.62 -0.61
CA GLU A 182 19.33 -3.54 0.00
C GLU A 182 18.16 -3.21 -0.92
N PHE A 183 16.95 -3.18 -0.37
CA PHE A 183 15.78 -2.65 -1.02
C PHE A 183 15.45 -1.28 -0.44
N VAL A 184 15.34 -0.27 -1.31
CA VAL A 184 14.77 1.03 -0.98
C VAL A 184 13.31 1.00 -1.38
N LEU A 185 12.40 1.08 -0.41
CA LEU A 185 10.97 1.01 -0.64
C LEU A 185 10.44 2.39 -1.04
N GLY A 186 10.18 2.58 -2.33
CA GLY A 186 9.72 3.84 -2.89
C GLY A 186 8.26 4.19 -2.56
N ARG A 187 7.52 3.28 -1.89
CA ARG A 187 6.14 3.48 -1.45
C ARG A 187 5.87 2.67 -0.18
N CYS A 188 5.03 3.21 0.71
CA CYS A 188 4.37 2.45 1.75
C CYS A 188 2.88 2.33 1.39
N PRO A 189 2.33 1.13 1.12
CA PRO A 189 0.92 0.96 0.79
C PRO A 189 -0.01 1.27 1.97
N PHE A 190 0.54 1.38 3.18
CA PHE A 190 -0.16 1.64 4.44
C PHE A 190 0.19 3.02 5.02
N ALA A 191 0.59 3.98 4.18
CA ALA A 191 1.20 5.24 4.62
C ALA A 191 0.39 5.98 5.68
N ASP A 192 -0.94 6.01 5.56
CA ASP A 192 -1.80 6.73 6.50
C ASP A 192 -1.82 6.05 7.88
N VAL A 193 -2.03 4.73 7.93
CA VAL A 193 -2.07 3.97 9.18
C VAL A 193 -0.67 3.84 9.78
N ALA A 194 0.35 3.58 8.96
CA ALA A 194 1.74 3.53 9.40
C ALA A 194 2.27 4.89 9.88
N GLY A 195 1.71 6.00 9.36
CA GLY A 195 2.02 7.35 9.85
C GLY A 195 1.44 7.64 11.24
N SER A 196 0.33 7.00 11.58
CA SER A 196 -0.32 7.12 12.89
C SER A 196 0.29 6.18 13.93
N ASP A 197 0.60 4.95 13.53
CA ASP A 197 1.23 3.94 14.40
C ASP A 197 2.29 3.12 13.62
N PRO A 198 3.49 3.69 13.45
CA PRO A 198 4.59 2.98 12.80
C PRO A 198 5.07 1.77 13.62
N GLY A 199 4.91 1.80 14.94
CA GLY A 199 5.27 0.69 15.82
C GLY A 199 4.56 -0.60 15.44
N THR A 200 3.26 -0.55 15.26
CA THR A 200 2.46 -1.71 14.88
C THR A 200 2.70 -2.13 13.42
N VAL A 201 2.55 -1.19 12.47
CA VAL A 201 2.56 -1.53 11.04
C VAL A 201 3.95 -1.93 10.56
N CYS A 202 5.02 -1.24 11.01
CA CYS A 202 6.38 -1.58 10.60
C CYS A 202 6.88 -2.87 11.24
N GLN A 203 6.45 -3.20 12.47
CA GLN A 203 6.78 -4.47 13.11
C GLN A 203 6.09 -5.64 12.42
N LEU A 204 4.83 -5.48 12.01
CA LEU A 204 4.12 -6.49 11.21
C LEU A 204 4.85 -6.71 9.87
N HIS A 205 5.27 -5.64 9.19
CA HIS A 205 6.02 -5.74 7.93
C HIS A 205 7.38 -6.42 8.12
N LEU A 206 8.11 -6.06 9.18
CA LEU A 206 9.39 -6.72 9.51
C LEU A 206 9.19 -8.22 9.71
N GLY A 207 8.19 -8.60 10.52
CA GLY A 207 7.85 -10.00 10.74
C GLY A 207 7.51 -10.75 9.44
N LEU A 208 6.74 -10.12 8.55
CA LEU A 208 6.41 -10.70 7.24
C LEU A 208 7.68 -11.05 6.44
N VAL A 209 8.62 -10.12 6.38
CA VAL A 209 9.87 -10.32 5.64
C VAL A 209 10.74 -11.40 6.30
N GLU A 210 10.78 -11.44 7.63
CA GLU A 210 11.48 -12.49 8.38
C GLU A 210 10.88 -13.87 8.12
N GLY A 211 9.57 -14.00 8.18
CA GLY A 211 8.89 -15.27 7.88
C GLY A 211 9.07 -15.72 6.43
N LEU A 212 9.09 -14.79 5.47
CA LEU A 212 9.43 -15.07 4.08
C LEU A 212 10.88 -15.56 3.96
N ALA A 213 11.83 -14.91 4.62
CA ALA A 213 13.23 -15.31 4.61
C ALA A 213 13.43 -16.72 5.15
N GLU A 214 12.81 -17.03 6.27
CA GLU A 214 12.87 -18.34 6.91
C GLU A 214 12.22 -19.44 6.08
N GLY A 215 11.10 -19.16 5.44
CA GLY A 215 10.38 -20.13 4.63
C GLY A 215 10.96 -20.35 3.23
N LEU A 216 11.50 -19.33 2.60
CA LEU A 216 12.14 -19.41 1.28
C LEU A 216 13.61 -19.87 1.37
N GLY A 217 14.30 -19.53 2.47
CA GLY A 217 15.73 -19.75 2.62
C GLY A 217 16.57 -18.84 1.72
N GLY A 218 17.87 -19.08 1.68
CA GLY A 218 18.81 -18.38 0.79
C GLY A 218 19.23 -16.97 1.19
N PHE A 219 18.57 -16.35 2.15
CA PHE A 219 18.93 -15.04 2.70
C PHE A 219 18.44 -14.84 4.13
N ASP A 220 19.10 -13.94 4.85
CA ASP A 220 18.75 -13.52 6.19
C ASP A 220 18.36 -12.03 6.19
N VAL A 221 17.41 -11.64 7.03
CA VAL A 221 17.03 -10.24 7.23
C VAL A 221 17.98 -9.62 8.26
N GLU A 222 18.77 -8.61 7.85
CA GLU A 222 19.66 -7.90 8.77
C GLU A 222 18.89 -6.80 9.51
N ARG A 223 18.11 -6.00 8.80
CA ARG A 223 17.35 -4.91 9.40
C ARG A 223 16.32 -4.32 8.43
N LEU A 224 15.28 -3.73 8.99
CA LEU A 224 14.39 -2.77 8.35
C LEU A 224 14.56 -1.42 9.04
N VAL A 225 14.98 -0.39 8.30
CA VAL A 225 15.09 1.00 8.77
C VAL A 225 13.87 1.76 8.27
N PRO A 226 12.86 2.01 9.12
CA PRO A 226 11.69 2.78 8.73
C PRO A 226 12.06 4.24 8.52
N LYS A 227 11.36 4.88 7.58
CA LYS A 227 11.34 6.31 7.32
C LYS A 227 9.91 6.82 7.47
N ASP A 228 9.69 8.12 7.26
CA ASP A 228 8.35 8.66 7.20
C ASP A 228 7.53 7.90 6.12
N PRO A 229 6.46 7.17 6.50
CA PRO A 229 5.71 6.35 5.55
C PRO A 229 5.09 7.15 4.40
N ARG A 230 4.79 8.43 4.62
CA ARG A 230 4.23 9.34 3.60
C ARG A 230 5.24 9.77 2.56
N ARG A 231 6.52 9.79 2.93
CA ARG A 231 7.66 10.12 2.05
C ARG A 231 8.33 8.90 1.48
N ALA A 232 8.02 7.72 2.04
CA ALA A 232 8.65 6.45 1.71
C ALA A 232 10.19 6.43 1.92
N GLY A 233 10.90 5.53 1.23
CA GLY A 233 12.36 5.44 1.37
C GLY A 233 12.83 4.58 2.54
N CYS A 234 11.95 3.75 3.12
CA CYS A 234 12.34 2.71 4.09
C CYS A 234 13.39 1.79 3.46
N ARG A 235 14.35 1.33 4.26
CA ARG A 235 15.44 0.47 3.78
C ARG A 235 15.39 -0.89 4.43
N LEU A 236 15.22 -1.92 3.62
CA LEU A 236 15.31 -3.31 4.02
C LEU A 236 16.68 -3.86 3.59
N THR A 237 17.46 -4.34 4.54
CA THR A 237 18.78 -4.92 4.28
C THR A 237 18.72 -6.42 4.54
N LEU A 238 19.20 -7.17 3.55
CA LEU A 238 19.30 -8.62 3.58
C LEU A 238 20.75 -9.03 3.35
N ARG A 239 21.08 -10.25 3.78
CA ARG A 239 22.35 -10.92 3.49
C ARG A 239 22.05 -12.28 2.84
N ARG A 240 22.56 -12.51 1.63
CA ARG A 240 22.49 -13.84 1.00
C ARG A 240 23.27 -14.86 1.81
N GLN A 241 22.66 -16.00 2.07
CA GLN A 241 23.36 -17.15 2.64
C GLN A 241 24.38 -17.68 1.64
N GLY A 242 25.52 -18.14 2.12
CA GLY A 242 26.50 -18.81 1.26
C GLY A 242 25.92 -20.13 0.78
N THR A 243 26.04 -20.41 -0.49
CA THR A 243 25.84 -21.76 -0.98
C THR A 243 26.80 -22.65 -0.20
N LEU A 244 26.31 -23.53 0.66
CA LEU A 244 27.14 -24.60 1.20
C LEU A 244 27.60 -25.39 -0.02
N ALA A 245 28.88 -25.21 -0.40
CA ALA A 245 29.51 -26.04 -1.38
C ALA A 245 29.29 -27.49 -0.94
N GLY A 246 28.55 -28.26 -1.76
CA GLY A 246 28.15 -29.60 -1.41
C GLY A 246 29.36 -30.40 -0.93
N SER A 247 29.21 -31.00 0.24
CA SER A 247 30.04 -32.10 0.67
C SER A 247 29.84 -33.22 -0.34
N ARG A 248 30.75 -33.31 -1.30
CA ARG A 248 30.94 -34.56 -2.05
C ARG A 248 31.61 -35.55 -1.09
N SER A 249 30.89 -36.53 -0.72
CA SER A 249 31.44 -37.80 -0.24
C SER A 249 30.96 -38.87 -1.16
#